data_ad12c3de7479a306b958dded0140dd43
#
_entry.id   ad12c3de7479a306b958dded0140dd43
#
_cell.length_a   1.000
_cell.length_b   1.000
_cell.length_c   1.000
_cell.angle_alpha   90.00
_cell.angle_beta   90.00
_cell.angle_gamma   90.00
#
_symmetry.space_group_name_H-M   'P 1'
#
loop_
_entity.id
_entity.type
_entity.pdbx_description
1 polymer ?
#
loop_
_entity_poly.entity_id
_entity_poly.type
_entity_poly.pdbx_seq_one_letter_code
_entity_poly.pdbx_strand_id
1 'polypeptide(L)'
;MARIGRGRVYWAAAKNAPQGADRRPAASRKDFLLRSFRGWHVPIEELIRVTDERAILHTDIYDRDPLREHWGEGRISLLGDAAHPMTPDLGQGACQAIEDAVVLAKCLSEESDPAAALRHYEAHRTRRVAVIVQRSRRLGRVAQLKNPLLCQLRDVLLKRTPDRVLQRQAEEIVSYEM
;
A
#
# COMPACT_ATOMS: atom_id res chain seq x y z
N MET A 1 -10.31 -7.01 3.31
CA MET A 1 -11.53 -6.85 2.49
C MET A 1 -12.29 -5.60 2.90
N ALA A 2 -12.97 -4.93 1.94
CA ALA A 2 -13.74 -3.72 2.20
C ALA A 2 -15.02 -3.70 1.33
N ARG A 3 -16.11 -3.16 1.86
CA ARG A 3 -17.32 -2.88 1.06
C ARG A 3 -17.07 -1.64 0.20
N ILE A 4 -17.30 -1.74 -1.11
CA ILE A 4 -17.07 -0.65 -2.07
C ILE A 4 -18.37 -0.12 -2.70
N GLY A 5 -19.49 -0.32 -2.03
CA GLY A 5 -20.82 0.10 -2.50
C GLY A 5 -21.44 -0.83 -3.55
N ARG A 6 -22.72 -0.60 -3.85
CA ARG A 6 -23.52 -1.35 -4.84
C ARG A 6 -23.47 -2.87 -4.64
N GLY A 7 -23.47 -3.36 -3.39
CA GLY A 7 -23.37 -4.78 -3.06
C GLY A 7 -22.03 -5.46 -3.37
N ARG A 8 -21.00 -4.69 -3.70
CA ARG A 8 -19.67 -5.23 -4.07
C ARG A 8 -18.71 -5.18 -2.89
N VAL A 9 -17.80 -6.16 -2.88
CA VAL A 9 -16.70 -6.26 -1.91
C VAL A 9 -15.38 -6.28 -2.67
N TYR A 10 -14.44 -5.43 -2.24
CA TYR A 10 -13.03 -5.53 -2.64
C TYR A 10 -12.28 -6.43 -1.66
N TRP A 11 -11.45 -7.31 -2.18
CA TRP A 11 -10.52 -8.10 -1.38
C TRP A 11 -9.17 -8.20 -2.08
N ALA A 12 -8.12 -8.36 -1.29
CA ALA A 12 -6.78 -8.61 -1.77
C ALA A 12 -6.14 -9.72 -0.93
N ALA A 13 -5.30 -10.51 -1.58
CA ALA A 13 -4.47 -11.54 -0.96
C ALA A 13 -3.03 -11.36 -1.41
N ALA A 14 -2.08 -11.38 -0.48
CA ALA A 14 -0.66 -11.29 -0.75
C ALA A 14 0.05 -12.60 -0.38
N LYS A 15 1.04 -12.99 -1.18
CA LYS A 15 1.84 -14.19 -0.95
C LYS A 15 3.29 -13.93 -1.31
N ASN A 16 4.21 -14.41 -0.48
CA ASN A 16 5.63 -14.42 -0.83
C ASN A 16 5.91 -15.41 -1.98
N ALA A 17 6.48 -14.91 -3.05
CA ALA A 17 6.95 -15.68 -4.20
C ALA A 17 8.19 -15.01 -4.82
N PRO A 18 9.03 -15.73 -5.57
CA PRO A 18 10.02 -15.10 -6.43
C PRO A 18 9.34 -14.21 -7.46
N GLN A 19 9.99 -13.13 -7.85
CA GLN A 19 9.49 -12.22 -8.88
C GLN A 19 9.16 -12.99 -10.17
N GLY A 20 8.00 -12.72 -10.74
CA GLY A 20 7.52 -13.36 -11.97
C GLY A 20 7.23 -14.86 -11.84
N ALA A 21 7.23 -15.42 -10.62
CA ALA A 21 7.06 -16.87 -10.41
C ALA A 21 5.68 -17.38 -10.80
N ASP A 22 4.67 -16.53 -10.81
CA ASP A 22 3.31 -16.92 -11.08
C ASP A 22 2.75 -16.23 -12.34
N ARG A 23 3.05 -16.83 -13.48
CA ARG A 23 2.49 -16.42 -14.79
C ARG A 23 1.28 -17.24 -15.20
N ARG A 24 0.50 -17.76 -14.26
CA ARG A 24 -0.65 -18.59 -14.54
C ARG A 24 -1.67 -17.88 -15.41
N PRO A 25 -2.32 -18.61 -16.35
CA PRO A 25 -3.49 -18.11 -17.06
C PRO A 25 -4.57 -17.67 -16.07
N ALA A 26 -5.40 -16.70 -16.47
CA ALA A 26 -6.51 -16.23 -15.65
C ALA A 26 -7.36 -17.39 -15.13
N ALA A 27 -7.71 -18.34 -16.00
CA ALA A 27 -8.53 -19.52 -15.69
C ALA A 27 -8.00 -20.46 -14.60
N SER A 28 -6.75 -20.32 -14.16
CA SER A 28 -6.17 -21.14 -13.08
C SER A 28 -5.93 -20.36 -11.77
N ARG A 29 -6.22 -19.04 -11.75
CA ARG A 29 -5.97 -18.19 -10.57
C ARG A 29 -6.92 -18.50 -9.44
N LYS A 30 -8.19 -18.67 -9.74
CA LYS A 30 -9.24 -18.98 -8.76
C LYS A 30 -8.99 -20.31 -8.06
N ASP A 31 -8.66 -21.36 -8.81
CA ASP A 31 -8.32 -22.66 -8.25
C ASP A 31 -7.07 -22.62 -7.38
N PHE A 32 -6.07 -21.85 -7.81
CA PHE A 32 -4.87 -21.65 -6.99
C PHE A 32 -5.20 -20.97 -5.67
N LEU A 33 -6.03 -19.92 -5.69
CA LEU A 33 -6.45 -19.22 -4.49
C LEU A 33 -7.26 -20.12 -3.56
N LEU A 34 -8.22 -20.90 -4.08
CA LEU A 34 -9.00 -21.84 -3.28
C LEU A 34 -8.11 -22.89 -2.62
N ARG A 35 -7.10 -23.42 -3.32
CA ARG A 35 -6.11 -24.33 -2.69
C ARG A 35 -5.25 -23.63 -1.65
N SER A 36 -4.82 -22.39 -1.89
CA SER A 36 -3.94 -21.63 -0.99
C SER A 36 -4.63 -21.20 0.29
N PHE A 37 -5.94 -20.97 0.25
CA PHE A 37 -6.74 -20.49 1.38
C PHE A 37 -7.71 -21.55 1.91
N ARG A 38 -7.48 -22.83 1.57
CA ARG A 38 -8.30 -23.95 2.03
C ARG A 38 -8.27 -24.03 3.55
N GLY A 39 -9.45 -24.10 4.18
CA GLY A 39 -9.62 -24.18 5.62
C GLY A 39 -9.44 -22.86 6.36
N TRP A 40 -9.33 -21.73 5.65
CA TRP A 40 -9.37 -20.43 6.29
C TRP A 40 -10.78 -20.08 6.77
N HIS A 41 -10.85 -19.21 7.78
CA HIS A 41 -12.13 -18.79 8.37
C HIS A 41 -13.09 -18.14 7.34
N VAL A 42 -14.38 -18.26 7.63
CA VAL A 42 -15.45 -17.59 6.86
C VAL A 42 -15.22 -16.06 6.89
N PRO A 43 -15.39 -15.33 5.77
CA PRO A 43 -15.95 -15.78 4.47
C PRO A 43 -14.89 -15.95 3.35
N ILE A 44 -13.63 -16.24 3.68
CA ILE A 44 -12.51 -16.17 2.72
C ILE A 44 -12.72 -17.05 1.49
N GLU A 45 -12.98 -18.34 1.68
CA GLU A 45 -13.18 -19.24 0.55
C GLU A 45 -14.42 -18.87 -0.28
N GLU A 46 -15.47 -18.41 0.38
CA GLU A 46 -16.70 -18.02 -0.32
C GLU A 46 -16.49 -16.77 -1.18
N LEU A 47 -15.78 -15.76 -0.67
CA LEU A 47 -15.42 -14.59 -1.46
C LEU A 47 -14.67 -14.97 -2.73
N ILE A 48 -13.71 -15.93 -2.63
CA ILE A 48 -12.99 -16.41 -3.79
C ILE A 48 -13.94 -17.13 -4.76
N ARG A 49 -14.84 -17.99 -4.25
CA ARG A 49 -15.80 -18.75 -5.10
C ARG A 49 -16.74 -17.85 -5.88
N VAL A 50 -17.31 -16.82 -5.24
CA VAL A 50 -18.27 -15.91 -5.88
C VAL A 50 -17.62 -14.87 -6.78
N THR A 51 -16.31 -14.67 -6.68
CA THR A 51 -15.58 -13.71 -7.53
C THR A 51 -15.48 -14.24 -8.96
N ASP A 52 -15.85 -13.41 -9.94
CA ASP A 52 -15.60 -13.72 -11.34
C ASP A 52 -14.10 -13.89 -11.58
N GLU A 53 -13.72 -14.96 -12.24
CA GLU A 53 -12.31 -15.26 -12.51
C GLU A 53 -11.60 -14.16 -13.30
N ARG A 54 -12.32 -13.48 -14.21
CA ARG A 54 -11.83 -12.34 -14.98
C ARG A 54 -11.58 -11.10 -14.11
N ALA A 55 -12.23 -11.01 -12.94
CA ALA A 55 -12.04 -9.93 -11.99
C ALA A 55 -10.85 -10.17 -11.04
N ILE A 56 -10.26 -11.38 -11.04
CA ILE A 56 -9.08 -11.71 -10.26
C ILE A 56 -7.83 -11.19 -10.96
N LEU A 57 -7.33 -10.06 -10.52
CA LEU A 57 -6.07 -9.51 -10.99
C LEU A 57 -4.91 -10.10 -10.20
N HIS A 58 -3.81 -10.40 -10.87
CA HIS A 58 -2.57 -10.84 -10.26
C HIS A 58 -1.43 -9.96 -10.75
N THR A 59 -0.65 -9.43 -9.81
CA THR A 59 0.51 -8.59 -10.11
C THR A 59 1.59 -8.80 -9.05
N ASP A 60 2.84 -8.66 -9.45
CA ASP A 60 3.94 -8.50 -8.52
C ASP A 60 3.83 -7.13 -7.83
N ILE A 61 4.29 -7.08 -6.58
CA ILE A 61 4.32 -5.85 -5.79
C ILE A 61 5.72 -5.24 -5.93
N TYR A 62 5.77 -3.99 -6.38
CA TYR A 62 6.99 -3.21 -6.48
C TYR A 62 6.92 -2.00 -5.58
N ASP A 63 8.07 -1.63 -5.02
CA ASP A 63 8.25 -0.40 -4.29
C ASP A 63 9.63 0.22 -4.59
N ARG A 64 9.78 1.49 -4.28
CA ARG A 64 11.04 2.23 -4.45
C ARG A 64 11.34 3.04 -3.20
N ASP A 65 12.62 3.32 -2.95
CA ASP A 65 13.02 4.22 -1.88
C ASP A 65 12.87 5.67 -2.34
N PRO A 66 11.93 6.44 -1.77
CA PRO A 66 11.66 7.81 -2.22
C PRO A 66 12.78 8.80 -1.86
N LEU A 67 13.72 8.42 -0.99
CA LEU A 67 14.84 9.28 -0.59
C LEU A 67 16.06 9.18 -1.51
N ARG A 68 16.10 8.21 -2.42
CA ARG A 68 17.30 7.94 -3.23
C ARG A 68 17.41 8.81 -4.48
N GLU A 69 16.31 9.38 -4.92
CA GLU A 69 16.25 10.09 -6.20
C GLU A 69 15.57 11.44 -6.03
N HIS A 70 15.98 12.43 -6.80
CA HIS A 70 15.21 13.65 -6.98
C HIS A 70 13.92 13.31 -7.73
N TRP A 71 12.81 13.93 -7.34
CA TRP A 71 11.53 13.70 -7.98
C TRP A 71 11.37 14.48 -9.27
N GLY A 72 12.23 15.48 -9.49
CA GLY A 72 12.12 16.29 -10.68
C GLY A 72 13.33 17.15 -10.96
N GLU A 73 13.29 17.80 -12.14
CA GLU A 73 14.30 18.71 -12.63
C GLU A 73 13.64 19.89 -13.37
N GLY A 74 14.10 21.12 -13.12
CA GLY A 74 13.57 22.30 -13.72
C GLY A 74 12.06 22.42 -13.50
N ARG A 75 11.27 22.40 -14.57
CA ARG A 75 9.80 22.51 -14.56
C ARG A 75 9.06 21.16 -14.62
N ILE A 76 9.75 20.07 -14.30
CA ILE A 76 9.18 18.72 -14.27
C ILE A 76 9.32 18.19 -12.85
N SER A 77 8.27 17.55 -12.33
CA SER A 77 8.31 16.79 -11.08
C SER A 77 7.40 15.56 -11.14
N LEU A 78 7.74 14.54 -10.38
CA LEU A 78 6.95 13.31 -10.24
C LEU A 78 5.93 13.48 -9.12
N LEU A 79 4.83 12.72 -9.22
CA LEU A 79 3.74 12.68 -8.24
C LEU A 79 3.21 11.26 -8.09
N GLY A 80 2.73 10.91 -6.89
CA GLY A 80 2.12 9.62 -6.61
C GLY A 80 3.07 8.45 -6.86
N ASP A 81 2.57 7.37 -7.44
CA ASP A 81 3.36 6.14 -7.68
C ASP A 81 4.57 6.37 -8.61
N ALA A 82 4.56 7.41 -9.44
CA ALA A 82 5.72 7.77 -10.24
C ALA A 82 6.89 8.24 -9.35
N ALA A 83 6.61 8.92 -8.25
CA ALA A 83 7.61 9.41 -7.29
C ALA A 83 7.91 8.38 -6.19
N HIS A 84 6.88 7.71 -5.66
CA HIS A 84 6.97 6.91 -4.44
C HIS A 84 6.07 5.68 -4.44
N PRO A 85 6.24 4.75 -5.40
CA PRO A 85 5.50 3.50 -5.38
C PRO A 85 5.77 2.77 -4.06
N MET A 86 4.72 2.28 -3.40
CA MET A 86 4.81 1.65 -2.09
C MET A 86 4.06 0.33 -2.02
N THR A 87 4.45 -0.54 -1.07
CA THR A 87 3.72 -1.77 -0.82
C THR A 87 2.30 -1.46 -0.31
N PRO A 88 1.30 -2.31 -0.60
CA PRO A 88 -0.11 -2.03 -0.27
C PRO A 88 -0.45 -2.24 1.20
N ASP A 89 0.51 -2.60 2.06
CA ASP A 89 0.26 -3.08 3.42
C ASP A 89 -0.40 -2.04 4.33
N LEU A 90 -0.17 -0.75 4.11
CA LEU A 90 -0.84 0.36 4.81
C LEU A 90 -2.07 0.89 4.07
N GLY A 91 -2.29 0.52 2.80
CA GLY A 91 -3.37 1.07 1.98
C GLY A 91 -3.26 2.57 1.70
N GLN A 92 -2.06 3.15 1.76
CA GLN A 92 -1.85 4.60 1.72
C GLN A 92 -1.45 5.17 0.35
N GLY A 93 -1.14 4.34 -0.65
CA GLY A 93 -0.64 4.82 -1.95
C GLY A 93 -1.52 5.91 -2.58
N ALA A 94 -2.81 5.64 -2.76
CA ALA A 94 -3.75 6.61 -3.32
C ALA A 94 -3.93 7.85 -2.42
N CYS A 95 -3.94 7.68 -1.08
CA CYS A 95 -4.06 8.79 -0.14
C CYS A 95 -2.85 9.73 -0.27
N GLN A 96 -1.64 9.18 -0.40
CA GLN A 96 -0.43 9.98 -0.59
C GLN A 96 -0.43 10.73 -1.93
N ALA A 97 -0.94 10.13 -3.00
CA ALA A 97 -1.09 10.82 -4.29
C ALA A 97 -2.10 11.98 -4.21
N ILE A 98 -3.16 11.84 -3.41
CA ILE A 98 -4.14 12.93 -3.16
C ILE A 98 -3.49 14.04 -2.33
N GLU A 99 -2.75 13.70 -1.27
CA GLU A 99 -1.98 14.69 -0.49
C GLU A 99 -0.99 15.43 -1.39
N ASP A 100 -0.27 14.73 -2.28
CA ASP A 100 0.65 15.33 -3.24
C ASP A 100 -0.06 16.38 -4.10
N ALA A 101 -1.22 16.06 -4.66
CA ALA A 101 -1.97 16.97 -5.53
C ALA A 101 -2.37 18.24 -4.78
N VAL A 102 -2.79 18.12 -3.52
CA VAL A 102 -3.20 19.28 -2.70
C VAL A 102 -1.98 20.16 -2.38
N VAL A 103 -0.86 19.55 -1.95
CA VAL A 103 0.37 20.31 -1.63
C VAL A 103 0.95 20.97 -2.87
N LEU A 104 0.96 20.27 -4.02
CA LEU A 104 1.42 20.81 -5.28
C LEU A 104 0.57 22.03 -5.72
N ALA A 105 -0.75 21.90 -5.64
CA ALA A 105 -1.66 23.00 -5.96
C ALA A 105 -1.41 24.23 -5.09
N LYS A 106 -1.18 24.03 -3.79
CA LYS A 106 -0.84 25.11 -2.85
C LYS A 106 0.48 25.78 -3.23
N CYS A 107 1.57 25.01 -3.42
CA CYS A 107 2.86 25.56 -3.80
C CYS A 107 2.78 26.36 -5.11
N LEU A 108 2.04 25.86 -6.11
CA LEU A 108 1.83 26.57 -7.38
C LEU A 108 1.00 27.85 -7.23
N SER A 109 0.15 27.96 -6.22
CA SER A 109 -0.64 29.17 -5.96
C SER A 109 0.13 30.23 -5.19
N GLU A 110 1.15 29.84 -4.41
CA GLU A 110 1.93 30.73 -3.56
C GLU A 110 3.22 31.24 -4.24
N GLU A 111 3.74 30.50 -5.22
CA GLU A 111 4.98 30.80 -5.92
C GLU A 111 4.73 31.26 -7.37
N SER A 112 5.36 32.35 -7.76
CA SER A 112 5.27 32.87 -9.14
C SER A 112 6.14 32.08 -10.14
N ASP A 113 7.25 31.49 -9.67
CA ASP A 113 8.11 30.63 -10.49
C ASP A 113 7.70 29.15 -10.32
N PRO A 114 7.19 28.51 -11.39
CA PRO A 114 6.80 27.11 -11.32
C PRO A 114 7.93 26.15 -10.91
N ALA A 115 9.19 26.45 -11.25
CA ALA A 115 10.29 25.61 -10.88
C ALA A 115 10.55 25.67 -9.35
N ALA A 116 10.46 26.86 -8.75
CA ALA A 116 10.53 27.02 -7.30
C ALA A 116 9.36 26.32 -6.59
N ALA A 117 8.13 26.49 -7.10
CA ALA A 117 6.95 25.81 -6.57
C ALA A 117 7.11 24.28 -6.52
N LEU A 118 7.65 23.68 -7.59
CA LEU A 118 7.93 22.24 -7.64
C LEU A 118 8.97 21.80 -6.61
N ARG A 119 10.03 22.59 -6.40
CA ARG A 119 11.04 22.29 -5.35
C ARG A 119 10.45 22.38 -3.95
N HIS A 120 9.57 23.35 -3.68
CA HIS A 120 8.85 23.45 -2.40
C HIS A 120 7.93 22.25 -2.19
N TYR A 121 7.16 21.86 -3.20
CA TYR A 121 6.35 20.65 -3.16
C TYR A 121 7.18 19.41 -2.80
N GLU A 122 8.29 19.17 -3.47
CA GLU A 122 9.17 18.03 -3.20
C GLU A 122 9.74 18.06 -1.76
N ALA A 123 10.16 19.22 -1.29
CA ALA A 123 10.69 19.39 0.06
C ALA A 123 9.64 19.04 1.14
N HIS A 124 8.37 19.42 0.92
CA HIS A 124 7.28 19.08 1.83
C HIS A 124 6.94 17.58 1.80
N ARG A 125 6.96 16.97 0.62
CA ARG A 125 6.43 15.62 0.46
C ARG A 125 7.43 14.50 0.71
N THR A 126 8.69 14.67 0.30
CA THR A 126 9.69 13.60 0.32
C THR A 126 9.85 12.94 1.71
N ARG A 127 9.98 13.73 2.77
CA ARG A 127 10.12 13.21 4.15
C ARG A 127 8.87 12.49 4.63
N ARG A 128 7.70 13.08 4.39
CA ARG A 128 6.40 12.51 4.80
C ARG A 128 6.19 11.15 4.16
N VAL A 129 6.34 11.10 2.85
CA VAL A 129 6.16 9.88 2.06
C VAL A 129 7.18 8.81 2.43
N ALA A 130 8.45 9.19 2.66
CA ALA A 130 9.49 8.25 3.07
C ALA A 130 9.13 7.49 4.35
N VAL A 131 8.56 8.19 5.34
CA VAL A 131 8.07 7.55 6.58
C VAL A 131 6.98 6.53 6.30
N ILE A 132 6.02 6.88 5.44
CA ILE A 132 4.89 5.99 5.10
C ILE A 132 5.36 4.77 4.30
N VAL A 133 6.22 4.96 3.30
CA VAL A 133 6.82 3.86 2.54
C VAL A 133 7.57 2.90 3.46
N GLN A 134 8.40 3.42 4.38
CA GLN A 134 9.13 2.58 5.32
C GLN A 134 8.22 1.84 6.30
N ARG A 135 7.17 2.50 6.80
CA ARG A 135 6.16 1.85 7.67
C ARG A 135 5.43 0.74 6.92
N SER A 136 5.03 0.97 5.67
CA SER A 136 4.37 -0.04 4.82
C SER A 136 5.27 -1.25 4.61
N ARG A 137 6.54 -1.05 4.24
CA ARG A 137 7.54 -2.12 4.10
C ARG A 137 7.73 -2.93 5.39
N ARG A 138 7.81 -2.25 6.56
CA ARG A 138 7.95 -2.93 7.85
C ARG A 138 6.73 -3.79 8.15
N LEU A 139 5.53 -3.26 7.95
CA LEU A 139 4.30 -4.00 8.15
C LEU A 139 4.23 -5.23 7.24
N GLY A 140 4.53 -5.08 5.95
CA GLY A 140 4.59 -6.18 5.00
C GLY A 140 5.59 -7.27 5.41
N ARG A 141 6.80 -6.90 5.86
CA ARG A 141 7.80 -7.86 6.35
C ARG A 141 7.30 -8.65 7.57
N VAL A 142 6.63 -7.98 8.51
CA VAL A 142 6.07 -8.62 9.71
C VAL A 142 4.88 -9.51 9.34
N ALA A 143 4.00 -9.03 8.45
CA ALA A 143 2.84 -9.79 7.99
C ALA A 143 3.25 -11.05 7.23
N GLN A 144 4.36 -11.00 6.47
CA GLN A 144 4.86 -12.07 5.61
C GLN A 144 5.97 -12.93 6.25
N LEU A 145 6.08 -12.95 7.57
CA LEU A 145 7.00 -13.84 8.29
C LEU A 145 6.74 -15.30 7.92
N LYS A 146 7.83 -16.07 7.70
CA LYS A 146 7.77 -17.49 7.31
C LYS A 146 8.11 -18.44 8.47
N ASN A 147 8.93 -17.99 9.42
CA ASN A 147 9.33 -18.81 10.56
C ASN A 147 8.16 -19.00 11.53
N PRO A 148 7.73 -20.24 11.83
CA PRO A 148 6.57 -20.50 12.69
C PRO A 148 6.68 -19.89 14.09
N LEU A 149 7.86 -19.91 14.69
CA LEU A 149 8.08 -19.33 16.03
C LEU A 149 7.94 -17.81 16.01
N LEU A 150 8.48 -17.14 14.98
CA LEU A 150 8.31 -15.69 14.80
C LEU A 150 6.85 -15.32 14.50
N CYS A 151 6.13 -16.17 13.76
CA CYS A 151 4.70 -15.99 13.53
C CYS A 151 3.91 -16.06 14.83
N GLN A 152 4.18 -17.05 15.67
CA GLN A 152 3.54 -17.21 16.99
C GLN A 152 3.84 -16.00 17.89
N LEU A 153 5.10 -15.57 17.95
CA LEU A 153 5.49 -14.39 18.73
C LEU A 153 4.75 -13.13 18.24
N ARG A 154 4.74 -12.89 16.93
CA ARG A 154 3.98 -11.78 16.30
C ARG A 154 2.51 -11.83 16.73
N ASP A 155 1.87 -12.99 16.60
CA ASP A 155 0.44 -13.15 16.89
C ASP A 155 0.11 -12.90 18.36
N VAL A 156 0.99 -13.34 19.28
CA VAL A 156 0.86 -13.05 20.71
C VAL A 156 1.02 -11.54 20.97
N LEU A 157 2.00 -10.90 20.35
CA LEU A 157 2.23 -9.45 20.50
C LEU A 157 1.03 -8.65 19.97
N LEU A 158 0.53 -8.98 18.78
CA LEU A 158 -0.65 -8.32 18.20
C LEU A 158 -1.89 -8.47 19.08
N LYS A 159 -2.16 -9.68 19.59
CA LYS A 159 -3.30 -9.94 20.51
C LYS A 159 -3.19 -9.15 21.82
N ARG A 160 -1.99 -8.83 22.27
CA ARG A 160 -1.75 -8.06 23.50
C ARG A 160 -1.61 -6.55 23.27
N THR A 161 -1.54 -6.11 22.02
CA THR A 161 -1.45 -4.68 21.70
C THR A 161 -2.80 -4.02 21.96
N PRO A 162 -2.88 -3.02 22.86
CA PRO A 162 -4.13 -2.33 23.14
C PRO A 162 -4.64 -1.57 21.91
N ASP A 163 -5.96 -1.54 21.72
CA ASP A 163 -6.60 -0.83 20.60
C ASP A 163 -6.19 0.65 20.52
N ARG A 164 -5.99 1.29 21.67
CA ARG A 164 -5.51 2.69 21.73
C ARG A 164 -4.16 2.90 21.04
N VAL A 165 -3.26 1.91 21.12
CA VAL A 165 -1.95 1.99 20.44
C VAL A 165 -2.13 1.87 18.92
N LEU A 166 -2.98 0.96 18.48
CA LEU A 166 -3.31 0.78 17.07
C LEU A 166 -4.02 2.01 16.49
N GLN A 167 -4.97 2.57 17.22
CA GLN A 167 -5.66 3.81 16.84
C GLN A 167 -4.69 4.98 16.70
N ARG A 168 -3.83 5.21 17.70
CA ARG A 168 -2.84 6.28 17.64
C ARG A 168 -1.89 6.13 16.44
N GLN A 169 -1.43 4.91 16.16
CA GLN A 169 -0.58 4.65 14.99
C GLN A 169 -1.33 4.92 13.67
N ALA A 170 -2.62 4.61 13.60
CA ALA A 170 -3.44 4.92 12.45
C ALA A 170 -3.66 6.43 12.30
N GLU A 171 -3.94 7.14 13.40
CA GLU A 171 -4.08 8.60 13.42
C GLU A 171 -2.82 9.30 12.91
N GLU A 172 -1.63 8.88 13.36
CA GLU A 172 -0.34 9.44 12.88
C GLU A 172 -0.13 9.28 11.36
N ILE A 173 -0.73 8.26 10.75
CA ILE A 173 -0.64 8.01 9.32
C ILE A 173 -1.60 8.92 8.55
N VAL A 174 -2.83 9.09 9.05
CA VAL A 174 -3.90 9.83 8.35
C VAL A 174 -3.91 11.32 8.67
N SER A 175 -3.35 11.73 9.81
CA SER A 175 -3.24 13.15 10.18
C SER A 175 -2.09 13.79 9.40
N TYR A 176 -2.45 14.73 8.52
CA TYR A 176 -1.49 15.56 7.81
C TYR A 176 -1.94 17.00 7.86
N GLU A 177 -1.17 17.82 8.55
CA GLU A 177 -1.33 19.27 8.59
C GLU A 177 -0.25 19.89 7.69
N MET A 178 -0.68 20.80 6.80
CA MET A 178 0.18 21.56 5.90
C MET A 178 0.61 22.88 6.52
#